data_0950d795fa6cbcc55ab7aecaabb1adfa
#
_entry.id   0950d795fa6cbcc55ab7aecaabb1adfa
#
_cell.length_a   1.000
_cell.length_b   1.000
_cell.length_c   1.000
_cell.angle_alpha   90.00
_cell.angle_beta   90.00
_cell.angle_gamma   90.00
#
_symmetry.space_group_name_H-M   'P 1'
#
loop_
_entity.id
_entity.type
_entity.pdbx_description
1 polymer ?
#
loop_
_entity_poly.entity_id
_entity_poly.type
_entity_poly.pdbx_seq_one_letter_code
_entity_poly.pdbx_strand_id
1 'polypeptide(L)'
;MKPPVDKQRRMLLGTAAAGMLLTMLPARGAGAKPLRVAVAGGAITEVVYALDAGAMLIGSDTTSTYPAAALALPKMGYQRALSAEGVLSLRPDLLLASAEAGPPTAIQQIAAAGVRVVTLSEQHDVQSVRDKISGSAKALDLAARGDSLLQRFDSDWQTAMTAIQAQRQQQAGKPPLRVLFILSNSGAQAMVAGRDTAADAMIRYAGAVNALGGKDGFKGYKPLTAESAIAAAPDVLMTTSEGLTAMGGLEQLLKMPGLALTPATRNKRVIADMDALLLLGFGPRLPIALRRLSAQLIA
;
A
#
# COMPACT_ATOMS: atom_id res chain seq x y z
N MET A 1 -77.99 65.39 17.30
CA MET A 1 -76.66 65.42 17.92
C MET A 1 -76.27 63.98 18.21
N LYS A 2 -75.38 63.33 17.43
CA LYS A 2 -74.84 62.01 17.65
C LYS A 2 -73.39 62.20 18.18
N PRO A 3 -73.01 61.45 19.23
CA PRO A 3 -71.63 61.54 19.72
C PRO A 3 -70.60 60.80 18.83
N PRO A 4 -69.32 61.17 18.84
CA PRO A 4 -68.33 60.64 17.96
C PRO A 4 -67.90 59.26 18.43
N VAL A 5 -67.68 58.36 17.47
CA VAL A 5 -67.24 57.00 17.65
C VAL A 5 -65.73 57.01 17.90
N ASP A 6 -65.33 56.44 19.01
CA ASP A 6 -63.96 56.33 19.48
C ASP A 6 -63.14 55.43 18.57
N LYS A 7 -62.11 55.99 17.93
CA LYS A 7 -61.15 55.34 17.00
C LYS A 7 -60.03 54.54 17.69
N GLN A 8 -60.10 54.44 19.03
CA GLN A 8 -59.00 53.76 19.80
C GLN A 8 -59.20 52.29 20.13
N ARG A 9 -60.32 51.69 19.70
CA ARG A 9 -60.60 50.26 19.99
C ARG A 9 -60.26 49.28 18.85
N ARG A 10 -59.62 49.69 17.78
CA ARG A 10 -59.26 48.83 16.63
C ARG A 10 -57.77 48.51 16.48
N MET A 11 -56.94 48.78 17.45
CA MET A 11 -55.49 48.61 17.39
C MET A 11 -54.88 47.57 18.36
N LEU A 12 -55.64 46.60 18.85
CA LEU A 12 -55.16 45.61 19.83
C LEU A 12 -55.53 44.16 19.51
N LEU A 13 -55.69 43.81 18.24
CA LEU A 13 -55.88 42.42 17.81
C LEU A 13 -55.05 42.04 16.55
N GLY A 14 -53.80 42.42 16.51
CA GLY A 14 -52.92 42.18 15.34
C GLY A 14 -51.50 41.75 15.64
N THR A 15 -51.18 41.16 16.78
CA THR A 15 -49.80 40.73 17.08
C THR A 15 -49.79 39.49 18.00
N ALA A 16 -50.15 38.33 17.45
CA ALA A 16 -49.90 37.05 18.12
C ALA A 16 -49.99 35.88 17.11
N ALA A 17 -49.20 35.92 16.03
CA ALA A 17 -48.99 34.79 15.14
C ALA A 17 -47.61 34.87 14.48
N ALA A 18 -46.56 35.23 15.22
CA ALA A 18 -45.18 34.95 14.83
C ALA A 18 -44.81 33.58 15.37
N GLY A 19 -45.10 32.58 14.52
CA GLY A 19 -44.99 31.19 14.85
C GLY A 19 -43.53 30.78 15.13
N MET A 20 -43.37 29.93 16.09
CA MET A 20 -42.25 29.03 16.30
C MET A 20 -42.07 28.15 15.06
N LEU A 21 -41.25 28.58 14.10
CA LEU A 21 -40.53 27.64 13.27
C LEU A 21 -39.35 27.10 14.09
N LEU A 22 -39.63 26.12 14.96
CA LEU A 22 -38.60 25.21 15.46
C LEU A 22 -38.04 24.51 14.20
N THR A 23 -36.89 24.96 13.72
CA THR A 23 -36.06 24.18 12.84
C THR A 23 -35.68 22.91 13.58
N MET A 24 -36.37 21.81 13.25
CA MET A 24 -35.90 20.46 13.58
C MET A 24 -34.54 20.27 12.86
N LEU A 25 -33.45 20.66 13.50
CA LEU A 25 -32.15 20.11 13.18
C LEU A 25 -32.28 18.61 13.32
N PRO A 26 -31.96 17.82 12.29
CA PRO A 26 -31.95 16.37 12.43
C PRO A 26 -31.02 16.07 13.60
N ALA A 27 -31.56 15.48 14.66
CA ALA A 27 -30.78 14.95 15.76
C ALA A 27 -29.74 14.01 15.12
N ARG A 28 -28.48 14.43 15.11
CA ARG A 28 -27.38 13.54 14.79
C ARG A 28 -27.53 12.34 15.71
N GLY A 29 -27.90 11.20 15.13
CA GLY A 29 -28.21 9.98 15.85
C GLY A 29 -27.16 9.71 16.92
N ALA A 30 -27.62 9.30 18.09
CA ALA A 30 -26.81 8.91 19.24
C ALA A 30 -25.64 8.03 18.76
N GLY A 31 -24.42 8.44 19.06
CA GLY A 31 -23.17 7.98 18.51
C GLY A 31 -23.06 6.47 18.31
N ALA A 32 -23.15 6.02 17.08
CA ALA A 32 -22.64 4.71 16.73
C ALA A 32 -21.17 4.67 17.17
N LYS A 33 -20.80 3.69 18.00
CA LYS A 33 -19.41 3.49 18.42
C LYS A 33 -18.53 3.47 17.17
N PRO A 34 -17.44 4.25 17.13
CA PRO A 34 -16.58 4.27 15.95
C PRO A 34 -16.05 2.87 15.65
N LEU A 35 -16.10 2.47 14.39
CA LEU A 35 -15.61 1.18 13.91
C LEU A 35 -14.11 1.05 14.24
N ARG A 36 -13.75 -0.02 14.91
CA ARG A 36 -12.39 -0.33 15.34
C ARG A 36 -11.74 -1.27 14.32
N VAL A 37 -10.78 -0.77 13.58
CA VAL A 37 -10.17 -1.49 12.44
C VAL A 37 -8.75 -1.89 12.78
N ALA A 38 -8.44 -3.18 12.64
CA ALA A 38 -7.09 -3.71 12.61
C ALA A 38 -6.70 -4.02 11.15
N VAL A 39 -5.43 -3.84 10.79
CA VAL A 39 -4.94 -4.11 9.43
C VAL A 39 -3.74 -5.03 9.45
N ALA A 40 -3.77 -6.08 8.65
CA ALA A 40 -2.65 -6.98 8.38
C ALA A 40 -2.23 -6.87 6.90
N GLY A 41 -1.29 -5.98 6.62
CA GLY A 41 -0.76 -5.66 5.29
C GLY A 41 -0.47 -4.19 5.10
N GLY A 42 0.80 -3.84 4.87
CA GLY A 42 1.25 -2.45 4.76
C GLY A 42 0.55 -1.67 3.65
N ALA A 43 0.35 -2.29 2.49
CA ALA A 43 -0.36 -1.67 1.37
C ALA A 43 -1.82 -1.35 1.69
N ILE A 44 -2.49 -2.19 2.49
CA ILE A 44 -3.87 -1.96 2.93
C ILE A 44 -3.89 -0.81 3.95
N THR A 45 -2.91 -0.74 4.83
CA THR A 45 -2.74 0.39 5.76
C THR A 45 -2.60 1.71 5.00
N GLU A 46 -1.79 1.74 3.94
CA GLU A 46 -1.68 2.91 3.06
C GLU A 46 -3.04 3.29 2.43
N VAL A 47 -3.82 2.30 1.97
CA VAL A 47 -5.16 2.53 1.42
C VAL A 47 -6.07 3.16 2.47
N VAL A 48 -6.10 2.65 3.69
CA VAL A 48 -6.96 3.20 4.76
C VAL A 48 -6.60 4.65 5.07
N TYR A 49 -5.31 4.99 5.10
CA TYR A 49 -4.89 6.40 5.25
C TYR A 49 -5.24 7.24 4.02
N ALA A 50 -5.08 6.71 2.81
CA ALA A 50 -5.43 7.41 1.56
C ALA A 50 -6.95 7.65 1.41
N LEU A 51 -7.77 6.84 2.08
CA LEU A 51 -9.22 7.03 2.23
C LEU A 51 -9.58 8.03 3.33
N ASP A 52 -8.59 8.65 3.99
CA ASP A 52 -8.78 9.54 5.15
C ASP A 52 -9.55 8.85 6.29
N ALA A 53 -9.25 7.57 6.51
CA ALA A 53 -9.87 6.72 7.52
C ALA A 53 -8.87 6.26 8.61
N GLY A 54 -7.69 6.86 8.69
CA GLY A 54 -6.64 6.51 9.65
C GLY A 54 -7.09 6.55 11.11
N ALA A 55 -8.05 7.42 11.46
CA ALA A 55 -8.63 7.50 12.81
C ALA A 55 -9.42 6.24 13.24
N MET A 56 -9.81 5.37 12.30
CA MET A 56 -10.45 4.09 12.59
C MET A 56 -9.44 3.01 13.00
N LEU A 57 -8.15 3.21 12.69
CA LEU A 57 -7.12 2.20 12.93
C LEU A 57 -6.75 2.10 14.41
N ILE A 58 -6.80 0.89 14.94
CA ILE A 58 -6.44 0.58 16.33
C ILE A 58 -5.20 -0.31 16.43
N GLY A 59 -4.73 -0.85 15.31
CA GLY A 59 -3.53 -1.65 15.23
C GLY A 59 -3.21 -2.05 13.81
N SER A 60 -1.94 -2.36 13.57
CA SER A 60 -1.43 -2.77 12.29
C SER A 60 -0.33 -3.83 12.44
N ASP A 61 0.02 -4.48 11.35
CA ASP A 61 1.17 -5.39 11.30
C ASP A 61 2.51 -4.65 11.14
N THR A 62 3.62 -5.37 11.24
CA THR A 62 4.97 -4.79 11.17
C THR A 62 5.35 -4.25 9.79
N THR A 63 4.65 -4.65 8.71
CA THR A 63 4.89 -4.13 7.35
C THR A 63 4.25 -2.76 7.10
N SER A 64 3.39 -2.32 8.02
CA SER A 64 2.69 -1.03 7.97
C SER A 64 3.63 0.11 8.44
N THR A 65 4.51 0.55 7.53
CA THR A 65 5.54 1.56 7.79
C THR A 65 5.20 2.95 7.25
N TYR A 66 4.17 3.07 6.44
CA TYR A 66 3.72 4.32 5.84
C TYR A 66 2.19 4.51 5.95
N PRO A 67 1.70 5.76 6.14
CA PRO A 67 2.46 6.98 6.43
C PRO A 67 3.11 6.92 7.82
N ALA A 68 3.90 7.95 8.18
CA ALA A 68 4.58 7.97 9.48
C ALA A 68 3.64 7.76 10.68
N ALA A 69 2.38 8.21 10.58
CA ALA A 69 1.34 7.97 11.58
C ALA A 69 1.05 6.48 11.83
N ALA A 70 1.27 5.61 10.85
CA ALA A 70 1.08 4.16 11.00
C ALA A 70 2.12 3.53 11.94
N LEU A 71 3.29 4.16 12.12
CA LEU A 71 4.32 3.68 13.04
C LEU A 71 3.90 3.76 14.51
N ALA A 72 3.00 4.70 14.85
CA ALA A 72 2.48 4.87 16.20
C ALA A 72 1.39 3.84 16.58
N LEU A 73 0.86 3.10 15.61
CA LEU A 73 -0.16 2.09 15.87
C LEU A 73 0.43 0.88 16.61
N PRO A 74 -0.31 0.30 17.57
CA PRO A 74 0.04 -0.99 18.17
C PRO A 74 0.32 -2.04 17.10
N LYS A 75 1.43 -2.78 17.23
CA LYS A 75 1.83 -3.80 16.26
C LYS A 75 1.34 -5.19 16.68
N MET A 76 0.65 -5.87 15.76
CA MET A 76 0.05 -7.20 15.96
C MET A 76 0.99 -8.34 15.51
N GLY A 77 2.25 -8.03 15.21
CA GLY A 77 3.20 -8.98 14.63
C GLY A 77 3.33 -8.85 13.11
N TYR A 78 3.98 -9.81 12.49
CA TYR A 78 4.16 -9.86 11.03
C TYR A 78 2.93 -10.46 10.36
N GLN A 79 2.46 -9.88 9.26
CA GLN A 79 1.20 -10.29 8.61
C GLN A 79 1.11 -11.80 8.30
N ARG A 80 2.22 -12.48 7.92
CA ARG A 80 2.25 -13.91 7.64
C ARG A 80 2.44 -14.79 8.88
N ALA A 81 2.63 -14.18 10.05
CA ALA A 81 2.83 -14.86 11.35
C ALA A 81 2.02 -14.16 12.45
N LEU A 82 0.74 -13.89 12.20
CA LEU A 82 -0.17 -13.26 13.15
C LEU A 82 -0.46 -14.19 14.32
N SER A 83 -0.58 -13.59 15.50
CA SER A 83 -1.18 -14.24 16.67
C SER A 83 -2.64 -13.81 16.78
N ALA A 84 -3.56 -14.77 16.89
CA ALA A 84 -4.96 -14.46 17.13
C ALA A 84 -5.15 -13.68 18.44
N GLU A 85 -4.43 -14.03 19.51
CA GLU A 85 -4.44 -13.32 20.78
C GLU A 85 -3.98 -11.86 20.61
N GLY A 86 -2.87 -11.64 19.88
CA GLY A 86 -2.34 -10.29 19.61
C GLY A 86 -3.36 -9.40 18.89
N VAL A 87 -4.08 -9.95 17.91
CA VAL A 87 -5.15 -9.21 17.21
C VAL A 87 -6.35 -8.98 18.12
N LEU A 88 -6.84 -10.00 18.82
CA LEU A 88 -8.03 -9.93 19.66
C LEU A 88 -7.84 -9.06 20.90
N SER A 89 -6.61 -8.92 21.41
CA SER A 89 -6.29 -8.03 22.53
C SER A 89 -6.64 -6.57 22.24
N LEU A 90 -6.60 -6.17 20.96
CA LEU A 90 -6.98 -4.83 20.51
C LEU A 90 -8.50 -4.65 20.38
N ARG A 91 -9.29 -5.72 20.50
CA ARG A 91 -10.76 -5.71 20.36
C ARG A 91 -11.22 -5.04 19.06
N PRO A 92 -10.77 -5.50 17.88
CA PRO A 92 -11.24 -4.95 16.61
C PRO A 92 -12.68 -5.41 16.31
N ASP A 93 -13.42 -4.56 15.62
CA ASP A 93 -14.70 -4.93 14.99
C ASP A 93 -14.47 -5.50 13.59
N LEU A 94 -13.37 -5.07 12.93
CA LEU A 94 -12.98 -5.43 11.58
C LEU A 94 -11.46 -5.69 11.50
N LEU A 95 -11.09 -6.78 10.85
CA LEU A 95 -9.73 -7.03 10.35
C LEU A 95 -9.72 -6.94 8.83
N LEU A 96 -8.99 -5.97 8.28
CA LEU A 96 -8.62 -5.94 6.87
C LEU A 96 -7.30 -6.70 6.72
N ALA A 97 -7.30 -7.78 5.96
CA ALA A 97 -6.15 -8.67 5.86
C ALA A 97 -5.72 -8.85 4.39
N SER A 98 -4.42 -8.83 4.12
CA SER A 98 -3.86 -9.32 2.87
C SER A 98 -4.21 -10.80 2.68
N ALA A 99 -4.36 -11.25 1.43
CA ALA A 99 -4.52 -12.68 1.13
C ALA A 99 -3.32 -13.54 1.58
N GLU A 100 -2.19 -12.90 1.86
CA GLU A 100 -1.00 -13.55 2.44
C GLU A 100 -0.98 -13.54 3.98
N ALA A 101 -1.99 -12.91 4.61
CA ALA A 101 -2.07 -12.88 6.07
C ALA A 101 -2.33 -14.28 6.63
N GLY A 102 -1.63 -14.62 7.68
CA GLY A 102 -1.70 -15.94 8.26
C GLY A 102 -0.96 -16.09 9.58
N PRO A 103 -0.92 -17.33 10.12
CA PRO A 103 -1.39 -18.58 9.51
C PRO A 103 -2.91 -18.64 9.38
N PRO A 104 -3.46 -19.48 8.49
CA PRO A 104 -4.91 -19.60 8.30
C PRO A 104 -5.68 -19.92 9.60
N THR A 105 -5.07 -20.66 10.50
CA THR A 105 -5.65 -20.98 11.82
C THR A 105 -5.85 -19.73 12.68
N ALA A 106 -4.92 -18.76 12.65
CA ALA A 106 -5.08 -17.51 13.38
C ALA A 106 -6.22 -16.69 12.80
N ILE A 107 -6.34 -16.59 11.47
CA ILE A 107 -7.43 -15.90 10.78
C ILE A 107 -8.79 -16.52 11.15
N GLN A 108 -8.88 -17.87 11.17
CA GLN A 108 -10.10 -18.58 11.57
C GLN A 108 -10.48 -18.31 13.03
N GLN A 109 -9.50 -18.31 13.95
CA GLN A 109 -9.74 -18.00 15.36
C GLN A 109 -10.24 -16.56 15.57
N ILE A 110 -9.66 -15.60 14.85
CA ILE A 110 -10.09 -14.20 14.88
C ILE A 110 -11.55 -14.07 14.40
N ALA A 111 -11.90 -14.72 13.30
CA ALA A 111 -13.27 -14.73 12.77
C ALA A 111 -14.25 -15.44 13.73
N ALA A 112 -13.86 -16.57 14.33
CA ALA A 112 -14.68 -17.30 15.30
C ALA A 112 -14.93 -16.50 16.59
N ALA A 113 -14.05 -15.56 16.93
CA ALA A 113 -14.24 -14.63 18.05
C ALA A 113 -15.20 -13.46 17.72
N GLY A 114 -15.82 -13.45 16.52
CA GLY A 114 -16.82 -12.46 16.12
C GLY A 114 -16.24 -11.23 15.41
N VAL A 115 -14.95 -11.20 15.10
CA VAL A 115 -14.34 -10.13 14.31
C VAL A 115 -14.68 -10.34 12.83
N ARG A 116 -15.21 -9.31 12.16
CA ARG A 116 -15.41 -9.34 10.71
C ARG A 116 -14.06 -9.33 10.02
N VAL A 117 -13.72 -10.38 9.28
CA VAL A 117 -12.49 -10.46 8.49
C VAL A 117 -12.79 -10.21 7.03
N VAL A 118 -12.07 -9.28 6.40
CA VAL A 118 -12.12 -9.00 4.97
C VAL A 118 -10.74 -9.22 4.38
N THR A 119 -10.61 -10.24 3.53
CA THR A 119 -9.37 -10.57 2.83
C THR A 119 -9.32 -9.86 1.49
N LEU A 120 -8.20 -9.18 1.22
CA LEU A 120 -7.97 -8.39 0.02
C LEU A 120 -6.87 -9.02 -0.83
N SER A 121 -6.99 -8.88 -2.16
CA SER A 121 -6.07 -9.45 -3.15
C SER A 121 -4.61 -9.06 -2.91
N GLU A 122 -3.68 -9.99 -3.17
CA GLU A 122 -2.23 -9.77 -3.08
C GLU A 122 -1.52 -10.25 -4.34
N GLN A 123 -2.15 -10.12 -5.50
CA GLN A 123 -1.46 -10.30 -6.78
C GLN A 123 -0.50 -9.13 -7.01
N HIS A 124 0.62 -9.41 -7.70
CA HIS A 124 1.62 -8.37 -8.01
C HIS A 124 1.27 -7.68 -9.34
N ASP A 125 0.08 -7.07 -9.41
CA ASP A 125 -0.41 -6.35 -10.58
C ASP A 125 -1.22 -5.10 -10.18
N VAL A 126 -1.50 -4.26 -11.18
CA VAL A 126 -2.25 -3.02 -10.98
C VAL A 126 -3.70 -3.28 -10.55
N GLN A 127 -4.29 -4.41 -10.98
CA GLN A 127 -5.66 -4.75 -10.62
C GLN A 127 -5.78 -5.05 -9.13
N SER A 128 -4.79 -5.74 -8.55
CA SER A 128 -4.74 -5.98 -7.10
C SER A 128 -4.72 -4.69 -6.28
N VAL A 129 -4.08 -3.62 -6.78
CA VAL A 129 -4.13 -2.31 -6.11
C VAL A 129 -5.54 -1.72 -6.15
N ARG A 130 -6.22 -1.79 -7.30
CA ARG A 130 -7.62 -1.35 -7.44
C ARG A 130 -8.54 -2.12 -6.52
N ASP A 131 -8.36 -3.44 -6.44
CA ASP A 131 -9.14 -4.32 -5.57
C ASP A 131 -8.92 -4.00 -4.09
N LYS A 132 -7.68 -3.69 -3.68
CA LYS A 132 -7.38 -3.21 -2.32
C LYS A 132 -8.10 -1.89 -2.01
N ILE A 133 -8.10 -0.94 -2.94
CA ILE A 133 -8.78 0.35 -2.76
C ILE A 133 -10.29 0.15 -2.64
N SER A 134 -10.92 -0.50 -3.63
CA SER A 134 -12.37 -0.70 -3.64
C SER A 134 -12.85 -1.58 -2.50
N GLY A 135 -12.12 -2.68 -2.21
CA GLY A 135 -12.44 -3.60 -1.12
C GLY A 135 -12.33 -2.96 0.26
N SER A 136 -11.28 -2.16 0.50
CA SER A 136 -11.13 -1.41 1.75
C SER A 136 -12.22 -0.35 1.89
N ALA A 137 -12.49 0.43 0.84
CA ALA A 137 -13.53 1.46 0.86
C ALA A 137 -14.92 0.86 1.13
N LYS A 138 -15.24 -0.28 0.51
CA LYS A 138 -16.49 -1.02 0.75
C LYS A 138 -16.57 -1.53 2.19
N ALA A 139 -15.49 -2.10 2.71
CA ALA A 139 -15.45 -2.64 4.06
C ALA A 139 -15.62 -1.57 5.15
N LEU A 140 -15.17 -0.33 4.86
CA LEU A 140 -15.23 0.83 5.75
C LEU A 140 -16.47 1.70 5.54
N ASP A 141 -17.36 1.36 4.59
CA ASP A 141 -18.52 2.17 4.19
C ASP A 141 -18.12 3.57 3.67
N LEU A 142 -17.07 3.63 2.85
CA LEU A 142 -16.48 4.85 2.29
C LEU A 142 -16.46 4.83 0.75
N ALA A 143 -17.52 4.31 0.11
CA ALA A 143 -17.57 4.08 -1.34
C ALA A 143 -17.15 5.31 -2.17
N ALA A 144 -17.72 6.50 -1.88
CA ALA A 144 -17.39 7.72 -2.62
C ALA A 144 -15.92 8.15 -2.48
N ARG A 145 -15.29 7.92 -1.32
CA ARG A 145 -13.85 8.16 -1.14
C ARG A 145 -13.03 7.13 -1.90
N GLY A 146 -13.50 5.87 -1.95
CA GLY A 146 -12.91 4.81 -2.77
C GLY A 146 -12.88 5.16 -4.24
N ASP A 147 -14.02 5.60 -4.80
CA ASP A 147 -14.14 6.01 -6.20
C ASP A 147 -13.18 7.17 -6.53
N SER A 148 -13.12 8.16 -5.65
CA SER A 148 -12.21 9.30 -5.81
C SER A 148 -10.73 8.89 -5.74
N LEU A 149 -10.38 7.94 -4.87
CA LEU A 149 -9.01 7.42 -4.76
C LEU A 149 -8.65 6.59 -5.99
N LEU A 150 -9.56 5.76 -6.50
CA LEU A 150 -9.38 4.98 -7.73
C LEU A 150 -9.14 5.88 -8.93
N GLN A 151 -9.93 6.93 -9.11
CA GLN A 151 -9.76 7.89 -10.21
C GLN A 151 -8.36 8.53 -10.17
N ARG A 152 -7.90 8.98 -8.99
CA ARG A 152 -6.55 9.54 -8.82
C ARG A 152 -5.47 8.50 -9.13
N PHE A 153 -5.60 7.30 -8.57
CA PHE A 153 -4.67 6.20 -8.81
C PHE A 153 -4.56 5.86 -10.30
N ASP A 154 -5.69 5.73 -11.00
CA ASP A 154 -5.71 5.40 -12.43
C ASP A 154 -5.11 6.50 -13.30
N SER A 155 -5.34 7.77 -12.97
CA SER A 155 -4.68 8.90 -13.64
C SER A 155 -3.16 8.89 -13.45
N ASP A 156 -2.71 8.67 -12.21
CA ASP A 156 -1.28 8.58 -11.88
C ASP A 156 -0.62 7.37 -12.54
N TRP A 157 -1.33 6.23 -12.59
CA TRP A 157 -0.89 5.02 -13.27
C TRP A 157 -0.70 5.25 -14.76
N GLN A 158 -1.69 5.83 -15.45
CA GLN A 158 -1.59 6.14 -16.87
C GLN A 158 -0.43 7.10 -17.16
N THR A 159 -0.27 8.13 -16.35
CA THR A 159 0.85 9.07 -16.46
C THR A 159 2.21 8.36 -16.32
N ALA A 160 2.34 7.48 -15.32
CA ALA A 160 3.56 6.71 -15.12
C ALA A 160 3.87 5.78 -16.29
N MET A 161 2.85 5.02 -16.74
CA MET A 161 3.04 4.07 -17.86
C MET A 161 3.36 4.76 -19.18
N THR A 162 2.73 5.91 -19.47
CA THR A 162 3.05 6.71 -20.66
C THR A 162 4.50 7.21 -20.64
N ALA A 163 4.96 7.72 -19.49
CA ALA A 163 6.35 8.17 -19.33
C ALA A 163 7.35 7.01 -19.51
N ILE A 164 7.09 5.86 -18.89
CA ILE A 164 7.94 4.66 -19.03
C ILE A 164 7.97 4.16 -20.46
N GLN A 165 6.84 4.16 -21.16
CA GLN A 165 6.77 3.76 -22.55
C GLN A 165 7.57 4.71 -23.47
N ALA A 166 7.46 6.02 -23.25
CA ALA A 166 8.26 7.01 -23.99
C ALA A 166 9.77 6.81 -23.76
N GLN A 167 10.20 6.56 -22.53
CA GLN A 167 11.60 6.23 -22.20
C GLN A 167 12.08 4.97 -22.94
N ARG A 168 11.26 3.91 -22.97
CA ARG A 168 11.60 2.68 -23.72
C ARG A 168 11.73 2.92 -25.21
N GLN A 169 10.88 3.76 -25.79
CA GLN A 169 10.97 4.13 -27.22
C GLN A 169 12.27 4.89 -27.53
N GLN A 170 12.73 5.78 -26.63
CA GLN A 170 14.02 6.46 -26.78
C GLN A 170 15.22 5.50 -26.72
N GLN A 171 15.05 4.35 -26.10
CA GLN A 171 16.05 3.29 -26.03
C GLN A 171 15.82 2.18 -27.08
N ALA A 172 14.95 2.42 -28.07
CA ALA A 172 14.67 1.45 -29.11
C ALA A 172 15.98 1.00 -29.82
N GLY A 173 16.11 -0.31 -30.04
CA GLY A 173 17.32 -0.91 -30.59
C GLY A 173 18.37 -1.32 -29.53
N LYS A 174 18.26 -0.91 -28.27
CA LYS A 174 19.09 -1.42 -27.17
C LYS A 174 18.38 -2.58 -26.46
N PRO A 175 19.12 -3.62 -26.06
CA PRO A 175 18.50 -4.67 -25.21
C PRO A 175 18.04 -4.09 -23.90
N PRO A 176 16.93 -4.60 -23.32
CA PRO A 176 16.45 -4.15 -22.02
C PRO A 176 17.47 -4.51 -20.93
N LEU A 177 17.63 -3.61 -19.96
CA LEU A 177 18.52 -3.82 -18.81
C LEU A 177 18.10 -5.05 -18.00
N ARG A 178 19.09 -5.84 -17.62
CA ARG A 178 18.93 -7.01 -16.76
C ARG A 178 19.09 -6.59 -15.29
N VAL A 179 18.02 -6.69 -14.51
CA VAL A 179 18.02 -6.30 -13.11
C VAL A 179 17.99 -7.54 -12.23
N LEU A 180 18.90 -7.63 -11.27
CA LEU A 180 18.91 -8.65 -10.24
C LEU A 180 18.42 -8.03 -8.93
N PHE A 181 17.23 -8.44 -8.48
CA PHE A 181 16.73 -8.02 -7.16
C PHE A 181 17.24 -8.96 -6.07
N ILE A 182 17.79 -8.37 -5.02
CA ILE A 182 18.30 -9.06 -3.84
C ILE A 182 17.46 -8.67 -2.63
N LEU A 183 16.81 -9.66 -2.02
CA LEU A 183 16.10 -9.52 -0.75
C LEU A 183 17.02 -9.96 0.38
N SER A 184 17.24 -9.09 1.34
CA SER A 184 17.96 -9.42 2.57
C SER A 184 17.25 -8.85 3.78
N ASN A 185 17.25 -9.61 4.86
CA ASN A 185 16.77 -9.20 6.16
C ASN A 185 17.89 -9.47 7.17
N SER A 186 17.93 -8.72 8.26
CA SER A 186 18.94 -8.88 9.32
C SER A 186 19.03 -10.33 9.79
N GLY A 187 20.23 -10.91 9.69
CA GLY A 187 20.52 -12.28 10.14
C GLY A 187 20.07 -13.40 9.21
N ALA A 188 19.43 -13.09 8.07
CA ALA A 188 19.00 -14.09 7.08
C ALA A 188 19.94 -14.13 5.88
N GLN A 189 20.02 -15.32 5.22
CA GLN A 189 20.71 -15.44 3.95
C GLN A 189 20.04 -14.58 2.88
N ALA A 190 20.83 -13.85 2.09
CA ALA A 190 20.32 -13.07 0.97
C ALA A 190 19.63 -13.97 -0.06
N MET A 191 18.48 -13.54 -0.53
CA MET A 191 17.65 -14.24 -1.51
C MET A 191 17.58 -13.44 -2.79
N VAL A 192 17.43 -14.10 -3.94
CA VAL A 192 17.20 -13.44 -5.24
C VAL A 192 15.79 -13.73 -5.75
N ALA A 193 15.20 -12.73 -6.40
CA ALA A 193 13.85 -12.82 -6.93
C ALA A 193 13.83 -13.48 -8.33
N GLY A 194 13.07 -14.54 -8.46
CA GLY A 194 12.66 -15.11 -9.73
C GLY A 194 11.32 -14.56 -10.20
N ARG A 195 10.64 -15.30 -11.10
CA ARG A 195 9.30 -14.96 -11.62
C ARG A 195 8.24 -14.96 -10.52
N ASP A 196 7.14 -14.30 -10.81
CA ASP A 196 5.93 -14.27 -9.96
C ASP A 196 6.20 -13.68 -8.57
N THR A 197 7.14 -12.74 -8.47
CA THR A 197 7.42 -11.95 -7.27
C THR A 197 7.07 -10.48 -7.47
N ALA A 198 6.84 -9.75 -6.39
CA ALA A 198 6.64 -8.31 -6.44
C ALA A 198 7.81 -7.60 -7.15
N ALA A 199 9.05 -8.00 -6.86
CA ALA A 199 10.24 -7.46 -7.50
C ALA A 199 10.26 -7.72 -9.02
N ASP A 200 9.89 -8.94 -9.45
CA ASP A 200 9.77 -9.28 -10.87
C ASP A 200 8.75 -8.38 -11.58
N ALA A 201 7.57 -8.19 -10.97
CA ALA A 201 6.55 -7.34 -11.53
C ALA A 201 7.00 -5.87 -11.62
N MET A 202 7.65 -5.34 -10.57
CA MET A 202 8.19 -3.97 -10.56
C MET A 202 9.25 -3.77 -11.66
N ILE A 203 10.18 -4.70 -11.83
CA ILE A 203 11.21 -4.66 -12.87
C ILE A 203 10.56 -4.61 -14.25
N ARG A 204 9.58 -5.49 -14.50
CA ARG A 204 8.87 -5.55 -15.80
C ARG A 204 8.05 -4.27 -16.07
N TYR A 205 7.32 -3.75 -15.10
CA TYR A 205 6.58 -2.50 -15.24
C TYR A 205 7.50 -1.31 -15.50
N ALA A 206 8.68 -1.27 -14.86
CA ALA A 206 9.67 -0.22 -15.09
C ALA A 206 10.40 -0.34 -16.44
N GLY A 207 10.08 -1.35 -17.24
CA GLY A 207 10.62 -1.50 -18.59
C GLY A 207 11.92 -2.28 -18.70
N ALA A 208 12.39 -2.90 -17.63
CA ALA A 208 13.56 -3.77 -17.59
C ALA A 208 13.16 -5.27 -17.59
N VAL A 209 14.13 -6.16 -17.53
CA VAL A 209 13.93 -7.61 -17.40
C VAL A 209 14.57 -8.10 -16.10
N ASN A 210 13.86 -8.98 -15.41
CA ASN A 210 14.43 -9.68 -14.26
C ASN A 210 15.49 -10.67 -14.74
N ALA A 211 16.71 -10.49 -14.26
CA ALA A 211 17.86 -11.29 -14.70
C ALA A 211 17.69 -12.81 -14.44
N LEU A 212 16.85 -13.19 -13.47
CA LEU A 212 16.51 -14.57 -13.12
C LEU A 212 15.05 -14.94 -13.40
N GLY A 213 14.29 -14.04 -14.03
CA GLY A 213 12.87 -14.21 -14.37
C GLY A 213 12.61 -14.79 -15.76
N GLY A 214 13.64 -15.06 -16.57
CA GLY A 214 13.53 -15.56 -17.94
C GLY A 214 12.87 -16.94 -18.04
N LYS A 215 12.75 -17.46 -19.29
CA LYS A 215 12.11 -18.75 -19.57
C LYS A 215 12.71 -19.90 -18.77
N ASP A 216 14.04 -19.88 -18.58
CA ASP A 216 14.81 -20.85 -17.80
C ASP A 216 14.96 -20.44 -16.32
N GLY A 217 14.30 -19.36 -15.91
CA GLY A 217 14.31 -18.86 -14.55
C GLY A 217 13.39 -19.67 -13.61
N PHE A 218 13.43 -19.35 -12.34
CA PHE A 218 12.61 -19.98 -11.30
C PHE A 218 11.47 -19.08 -10.82
N LYS A 219 10.52 -19.63 -10.09
CA LYS A 219 9.44 -18.91 -9.41
C LYS A 219 9.81 -18.59 -7.96
N GLY A 220 9.36 -17.44 -7.47
CA GLY A 220 9.53 -17.04 -6.07
C GLY A 220 10.96 -16.60 -5.76
N TYR A 221 11.36 -16.79 -4.53
CA TYR A 221 12.70 -16.43 -4.04
C TYR A 221 13.55 -17.66 -3.80
N LYS A 222 14.85 -17.57 -4.15
CA LYS A 222 15.87 -18.58 -3.86
C LYS A 222 17.10 -17.96 -3.20
N PRO A 223 17.89 -18.72 -2.45
CA PRO A 223 19.15 -18.23 -1.93
C PRO A 223 20.06 -17.67 -3.02
N LEU A 224 20.72 -16.55 -2.75
CA LEU A 224 21.77 -16.01 -3.62
C LEU A 224 22.97 -16.94 -3.54
N THR A 225 23.42 -17.45 -4.68
CA THR A 225 24.68 -18.19 -4.84
C THR A 225 25.60 -17.46 -5.81
N ALA A 226 26.91 -17.75 -5.74
CA ALA A 226 27.86 -17.15 -6.68
C ALA A 226 27.52 -17.52 -8.14
N GLU A 227 27.11 -18.78 -8.36
CA GLU A 227 26.73 -19.28 -9.69
C GLU A 227 25.49 -18.54 -10.22
N SER A 228 24.46 -18.36 -9.36
CA SER A 228 23.24 -17.65 -9.77
C SER A 228 23.52 -16.18 -10.10
N ALA A 229 24.40 -15.52 -9.33
CA ALA A 229 24.80 -14.14 -9.59
C ALA A 229 25.57 -13.98 -10.89
N ILE A 230 26.53 -14.87 -11.16
CA ILE A 230 27.34 -14.85 -12.39
C ILE A 230 26.47 -15.17 -13.62
N ALA A 231 25.65 -16.22 -13.54
CA ALA A 231 24.76 -16.63 -14.63
C ALA A 231 23.69 -15.56 -14.95
N ALA A 232 23.21 -14.84 -13.93
CA ALA A 232 22.29 -13.72 -14.10
C ALA A 232 22.91 -12.59 -14.92
N ALA A 233 24.23 -12.37 -14.84
CA ALA A 233 24.96 -11.28 -15.51
C ALA A 233 24.19 -9.97 -15.49
N PRO A 234 23.77 -9.44 -14.32
CA PRO A 234 22.91 -8.25 -14.23
C PRO A 234 23.66 -6.99 -14.64
N ASP A 235 22.93 -6.07 -15.28
CA ASP A 235 23.40 -4.71 -15.56
C ASP A 235 23.17 -3.79 -14.36
N VAL A 236 22.18 -4.13 -13.50
CA VAL A 236 21.79 -3.37 -12.32
C VAL A 236 21.51 -4.32 -11.17
N LEU A 237 22.05 -4.03 -9.98
CA LEU A 237 21.59 -4.63 -8.72
C LEU A 237 20.48 -3.79 -8.13
N MET A 238 19.44 -4.41 -7.63
CA MET A 238 18.33 -3.73 -6.97
C MET A 238 18.06 -4.39 -5.61
N THR A 239 17.87 -3.58 -4.59
CA THR A 239 17.45 -4.02 -3.25
C THR A 239 16.61 -2.91 -2.59
N THR A 240 16.10 -3.15 -1.39
CA THR A 240 15.46 -2.11 -0.58
C THR A 240 16.47 -1.37 0.28
N SER A 241 16.12 -0.19 0.80
CA SER A 241 16.98 0.56 1.73
C SER A 241 17.32 -0.25 2.98
N GLU A 242 16.34 -0.98 3.51
CA GLU A 242 16.52 -1.88 4.65
C GLU A 242 17.39 -3.08 4.27
N GLY A 243 17.18 -3.64 3.07
CA GLY A 243 17.98 -4.74 2.54
C GLY A 243 19.44 -4.36 2.38
N LEU A 244 19.72 -3.16 1.86
CA LEU A 244 21.09 -2.65 1.75
C LEU A 244 21.74 -2.51 3.13
N THR A 245 21.01 -1.96 4.10
CA THR A 245 21.47 -1.84 5.49
C THR A 245 21.75 -3.20 6.10
N ALA A 246 20.86 -4.17 5.90
CA ALA A 246 20.99 -5.54 6.42
C ALA A 246 22.21 -6.28 5.84
N MET A 247 22.62 -5.95 4.60
CA MET A 247 23.82 -6.48 3.95
C MET A 247 25.11 -5.75 4.33
N GLY A 248 25.07 -4.77 5.22
CA GLY A 248 26.25 -4.01 5.66
C GLY A 248 26.63 -2.85 4.73
N GLY A 249 25.68 -2.42 3.87
CA GLY A 249 25.86 -1.28 2.96
C GLY A 249 26.43 -1.62 1.59
N LEU A 250 26.61 -0.59 0.78
CA LEU A 250 26.97 -0.74 -0.63
C LEU A 250 28.29 -1.50 -0.84
N GLU A 251 29.32 -1.19 -0.06
CA GLU A 251 30.61 -1.87 -0.22
C GLU A 251 30.54 -3.37 0.03
N GLN A 252 29.79 -3.78 1.05
CA GLN A 252 29.64 -5.20 1.39
C GLN A 252 28.79 -5.91 0.33
N LEU A 253 27.72 -5.30 -0.14
CA LEU A 253 26.92 -5.82 -1.26
C LEU A 253 27.80 -6.11 -2.49
N LEU A 254 28.62 -5.14 -2.91
CA LEU A 254 29.47 -5.28 -4.11
C LEU A 254 30.59 -6.33 -3.95
N LYS A 255 30.98 -6.68 -2.70
CA LYS A 255 31.98 -7.71 -2.40
C LYS A 255 31.38 -9.10 -2.24
N MET A 256 30.05 -9.26 -2.27
CA MET A 256 29.42 -10.56 -2.09
C MET A 256 29.86 -11.55 -3.18
N PRO A 257 30.03 -12.85 -2.83
CA PRO A 257 30.45 -13.88 -3.79
C PRO A 257 29.57 -13.92 -5.04
N GLY A 258 30.20 -13.89 -6.21
CA GLY A 258 29.53 -13.86 -7.51
C GLY A 258 29.10 -12.47 -7.96
N LEU A 259 28.61 -11.61 -7.08
CA LEU A 259 28.20 -10.23 -7.43
C LEU A 259 29.39 -9.38 -7.85
N ALA A 260 30.56 -9.54 -7.21
CA ALA A 260 31.79 -8.83 -7.54
C ALA A 260 32.22 -8.98 -9.01
N LEU A 261 31.81 -10.05 -9.67
CA LEU A 261 32.16 -10.37 -11.07
C LEU A 261 31.13 -9.87 -12.09
N THR A 262 29.99 -9.30 -11.62
CA THR A 262 28.90 -8.89 -12.51
C THR A 262 29.16 -7.55 -13.21
N PRO A 263 28.53 -7.29 -14.38
CA PRO A 263 28.54 -5.99 -15.03
C PRO A 263 28.04 -4.86 -14.10
N ALA A 264 26.98 -5.12 -13.33
CA ALA A 264 26.41 -4.17 -12.37
C ALA A 264 27.45 -3.68 -11.36
N THR A 265 28.26 -4.58 -10.80
CA THR A 265 29.30 -4.23 -9.83
C THR A 265 30.45 -3.45 -10.48
N ARG A 266 30.90 -3.86 -11.67
CA ARG A 266 31.95 -3.12 -12.41
C ARG A 266 31.52 -1.69 -12.71
N ASN A 267 30.26 -1.48 -13.04
CA ASN A 267 29.69 -0.17 -13.36
C ASN A 267 29.10 0.56 -12.15
N LYS A 268 29.17 -0.04 -10.95
CA LYS A 268 28.59 0.48 -9.68
C LYS A 268 27.10 0.83 -9.81
N ARG A 269 26.34 0.10 -10.63
CA ARG A 269 24.91 0.33 -10.84
C ARG A 269 24.08 -0.42 -9.81
N VAL A 270 23.71 0.30 -8.75
CA VAL A 270 22.90 -0.22 -7.64
C VAL A 270 21.74 0.73 -7.36
N ILE A 271 20.53 0.19 -7.28
CA ILE A 271 19.32 0.88 -6.88
C ILE A 271 18.89 0.33 -5.52
N ALA A 272 18.88 1.19 -4.48
CA ALA A 272 18.62 0.78 -3.11
C ALA A 272 18.01 1.91 -2.23
N ASP A 273 17.33 2.85 -2.85
CA ASP A 273 16.85 4.08 -2.20
C ASP A 273 15.36 4.07 -1.87
N MET A 274 14.66 2.98 -2.16
CA MET A 274 13.25 2.78 -1.83
C MET A 274 13.08 1.78 -0.68
N ASP A 275 12.18 2.11 0.26
CA ASP A 275 11.78 1.17 1.31
C ASP A 275 11.01 -0.03 0.76
N ALA A 276 10.96 -1.11 1.55
CA ALA A 276 10.33 -2.35 1.11
C ALA A 276 8.83 -2.19 0.79
N LEU A 277 8.11 -1.37 1.55
CA LEU A 277 6.69 -1.16 1.32
C LEU A 277 6.44 -0.37 0.02
N LEU A 278 7.26 0.66 -0.27
CA LEU A 278 7.16 1.42 -1.51
C LEU A 278 7.49 0.54 -2.73
N LEU A 279 8.58 -0.24 -2.64
CA LEU A 279 9.08 -1.01 -3.78
C LEU A 279 8.26 -2.28 -4.04
N LEU A 280 7.79 -2.97 -3.00
CA LEU A 280 7.20 -4.31 -3.11
C LEU A 280 5.74 -4.40 -2.66
N GLY A 281 5.19 -3.33 -2.06
CA GLY A 281 3.89 -3.40 -1.37
C GLY A 281 2.67 -3.41 -2.31
N PHE A 282 2.80 -2.97 -3.54
CA PHE A 282 1.65 -2.85 -4.46
C PHE A 282 0.48 -2.11 -3.82
N GLY A 283 0.79 -0.95 -3.24
CA GLY A 283 -0.15 -0.01 -2.63
C GLY A 283 -0.49 1.18 -3.55
N PRO A 284 -1.22 2.18 -3.05
CA PRO A 284 -1.61 3.36 -3.81
C PRO A 284 -0.45 4.17 -4.38
N ARG A 285 0.76 4.04 -3.81
CA ARG A 285 1.99 4.71 -4.28
C ARG A 285 2.71 3.98 -5.42
N LEU A 286 2.15 2.88 -5.96
CA LEU A 286 2.76 2.11 -7.06
C LEU A 286 3.19 2.99 -8.24
N PRO A 287 2.40 3.97 -8.74
CA PRO A 287 2.84 4.84 -9.84
C PRO A 287 4.07 5.68 -9.50
N ILE A 288 4.19 6.13 -8.25
CA ILE A 288 5.34 6.90 -7.76
C ILE A 288 6.59 6.02 -7.75
N ALA A 289 6.49 4.81 -7.20
CA ALA A 289 7.59 3.84 -7.16
C ALA A 289 8.10 3.50 -8.57
N LEU A 290 7.19 3.28 -9.51
CA LEU A 290 7.53 2.94 -10.89
C LEU A 290 8.24 4.08 -11.62
N ARG A 291 7.76 5.32 -11.51
CA ARG A 291 8.43 6.48 -12.11
C ARG A 291 9.85 6.65 -11.55
N ARG A 292 10.00 6.50 -10.22
CA ARG A 292 11.32 6.57 -9.56
C ARG A 292 12.24 5.47 -10.03
N LEU A 293 11.78 4.22 -10.06
CA LEU A 293 12.56 3.08 -10.53
C LEU A 293 12.95 3.23 -12.00
N SER A 294 12.00 3.58 -12.88
CA SER A 294 12.28 3.76 -14.31
C SER A 294 13.29 4.87 -14.57
N ALA A 295 13.22 6.01 -13.87
CA ALA A 295 14.19 7.09 -14.00
C ALA A 295 15.62 6.63 -13.64
N GLN A 296 15.77 5.82 -12.58
CA GLN A 296 17.08 5.30 -12.15
C GLN A 296 17.63 4.22 -13.09
N LEU A 297 16.76 3.50 -13.79
CA LEU A 297 17.21 2.51 -14.77
C LEU A 297 17.83 3.13 -16.02
N ILE A 298 17.51 4.38 -16.34
CA ILE A 298 18.03 5.07 -17.52
C ILE A 298 19.16 6.06 -17.19
N ALA A 299 19.37 6.41 -15.94
CA ALA A 299 20.48 7.20 -15.45
C ALA A 299 21.79 6.38 -15.50
#